data_5f40be636fd8696e38f9d9b380a8a9e4
#
_entry.id   5f40be636fd8696e38f9d9b380a8a9e4
#
_cell.length_a   1.000
_cell.length_b   1.000
_cell.length_c   1.000
_cell.angle_alpha   90.00
_cell.angle_beta   90.00
_cell.angle_gamma   90.00
#
_symmetry.space_group_name_H-M   'P 1'
#
loop_
_entity.id
_entity.type
_entity.pdbx_description
1 polymer ?
#
loop_
_entity_poly.entity_id
_entity_poly.type
_entity_poly.pdbx_seq_one_letter_code
_entity_poly.pdbx_strand_id
1 'polypeptide(L)'
;MRIAVVGASSGLGRCIGIGLAQRGEQLALLARRHDRLVDAAKEAGPGTLAISCDVTVASSCQKAVEEAASGLGGIDALVYTTGVGPLARLADIDADTWRRTLDTNVVGAALVTAAALPHLTTSGGVAAYLSSVSASLTPPWPGLGAYVVSKAALDKLIEAWRAEHPSVGFTRVVVGDCAGGEGPSQTEFANMWDPELAMELGPLWMARNYMNGSLLDVDEVVRVVDHVLRCGATASIPSVTVTPRPPA
;
A
#
# COMPACT_ATOMS: atom_id res chain seq x y z
N MET A 1 0.65 -18.27 -6.23
CA MET A 1 1.84 -17.53 -5.78
C MET A 1 1.81 -17.43 -4.26
N ARG A 2 2.99 -17.25 -3.62
CA ARG A 2 3.15 -17.00 -2.18
C ARG A 2 3.34 -15.51 -2.00
N ILE A 3 2.35 -14.84 -1.41
CA ILE A 3 2.27 -13.37 -1.41
C ILE A 3 2.23 -12.83 0.02
N ALA A 4 3.12 -11.90 0.35
CA ALA A 4 3.06 -11.12 1.58
C ALA A 4 2.38 -9.77 1.32
N VAL A 5 1.28 -9.48 2.02
CA VAL A 5 0.54 -8.21 1.94
C VAL A 5 0.74 -7.42 3.22
N VAL A 6 1.41 -6.27 3.13
CA VAL A 6 1.75 -5.41 4.27
C VAL A 6 0.75 -4.26 4.37
N GLY A 7 0.15 -4.09 5.54
CA GLY A 7 -0.94 -3.14 5.76
C GLY A 7 -2.33 -3.77 5.63
N ALA A 8 -2.43 -5.10 5.76
CA ALA A 8 -3.63 -5.88 5.47
C ALA A 8 -4.71 -5.88 6.58
N SER A 9 -4.61 -5.01 7.60
CA SER A 9 -5.58 -4.99 8.71
C SER A 9 -6.84 -4.15 8.42
N SER A 10 -6.86 -3.34 7.37
CA SER A 10 -8.00 -2.49 6.95
C SER A 10 -7.80 -1.96 5.53
N GLY A 11 -8.79 -1.29 4.99
CA GLY A 11 -8.71 -0.56 3.72
C GLY A 11 -8.26 -1.42 2.53
N LEU A 12 -7.54 -0.79 1.61
CA LEU A 12 -7.07 -1.42 0.37
C LEU A 12 -6.23 -2.68 0.63
N GLY A 13 -5.38 -2.67 1.66
CA GLY A 13 -4.54 -3.81 1.98
C GLY A 13 -5.33 -5.04 2.38
N ARG A 14 -6.41 -4.87 3.18
CA ARG A 14 -7.33 -5.95 3.53
C ARG A 14 -8.07 -6.47 2.30
N CYS A 15 -8.62 -5.58 1.48
CA CYS A 15 -9.33 -5.97 0.25
C CYS A 15 -8.41 -6.72 -0.72
N ILE A 16 -7.18 -6.24 -0.91
CA ILE A 16 -6.19 -6.89 -1.78
C ILE A 16 -5.85 -8.28 -1.23
N GLY A 17 -5.56 -8.41 0.07
CA GLY A 17 -5.25 -9.70 0.68
C GLY A 17 -6.38 -10.72 0.49
N ILE A 18 -7.60 -10.35 0.86
CA ILE A 18 -8.78 -11.22 0.70
C ILE A 18 -9.04 -11.55 -0.77
N GLY A 19 -9.03 -10.53 -1.64
CA GLY A 19 -9.30 -10.72 -3.06
C GLY A 19 -8.26 -11.58 -3.79
N LEU A 20 -6.98 -11.54 -3.40
CA LEU A 20 -5.95 -12.42 -3.93
C LEU A 20 -6.13 -13.86 -3.42
N ALA A 21 -6.47 -14.05 -2.13
CA ALA A 21 -6.78 -15.38 -1.60
C ALA A 21 -7.95 -16.04 -2.32
N GLN A 22 -9.02 -15.29 -2.59
CA GLN A 22 -10.18 -15.77 -3.37
C GLN A 22 -9.83 -16.16 -4.81
N ARG A 23 -8.69 -15.67 -5.33
CA ARG A 23 -8.14 -16.06 -6.63
C ARG A 23 -7.17 -17.25 -6.55
N GLY A 24 -7.08 -17.90 -5.38
CA GLY A 24 -6.30 -19.11 -5.15
C GLY A 24 -4.83 -18.86 -4.78
N GLU A 25 -4.48 -17.64 -4.36
CA GLU A 25 -3.12 -17.33 -3.91
C GLU A 25 -2.90 -17.71 -2.44
N GLN A 26 -1.68 -18.03 -2.08
CA GLN A 26 -1.26 -18.29 -0.69
C GLN A 26 -0.81 -16.98 -0.05
N LEU A 27 -1.43 -16.61 1.08
CA LEU A 27 -1.27 -15.27 1.66
C LEU A 27 -0.65 -15.28 3.05
N ALA A 28 0.26 -14.34 3.27
CA ALA A 28 0.62 -13.85 4.59
C ALA A 28 0.17 -12.38 4.70
N LEU A 29 -0.72 -12.10 5.64
CA LEU A 29 -1.25 -10.77 5.92
C LEU A 29 -0.46 -10.16 7.08
N LEU A 30 0.19 -9.01 6.83
CA LEU A 30 1.09 -8.35 7.76
C LEU A 30 0.54 -6.98 8.17
N ALA A 31 0.42 -6.71 9.48
CA ALA A 31 0.15 -5.38 10.03
C ALA A 31 0.37 -5.37 11.55
N ARG A 32 0.23 -4.22 12.19
CA ARG A 32 0.37 -4.06 13.65
C ARG A 32 -0.80 -4.66 14.43
N ARG A 33 -2.02 -4.56 13.90
CA ARG A 33 -3.27 -4.94 14.59
C ARG A 33 -3.58 -6.41 14.35
N HIS A 34 -3.03 -7.28 15.21
CA HIS A 34 -3.11 -8.73 15.03
C HIS A 34 -4.55 -9.25 15.00
N ASP A 35 -5.42 -8.78 15.89
CA ASP A 35 -6.82 -9.23 15.96
C ASP A 35 -7.54 -9.00 14.61
N ARG A 36 -7.33 -7.83 13.99
CA ARG A 36 -7.89 -7.51 12.67
C ARG A 36 -7.28 -8.35 11.54
N LEU A 37 -6.01 -8.74 11.67
CA LEU A 37 -5.38 -9.66 10.72
C LEU A 37 -5.97 -11.06 10.82
N VAL A 38 -6.22 -11.54 12.03
CA VAL A 38 -6.89 -12.83 12.25
C VAL A 38 -8.28 -12.86 11.61
N ASP A 39 -9.05 -11.77 11.74
CA ASP A 39 -10.34 -11.66 11.10
C ASP A 39 -10.22 -11.59 9.56
N ALA A 40 -9.25 -10.83 9.04
CA ALA A 40 -8.97 -10.80 7.61
C ALA A 40 -8.54 -12.18 7.06
N ALA A 41 -7.70 -12.91 7.81
CA ALA A 41 -7.24 -14.24 7.42
C ALA A 41 -8.39 -15.28 7.42
N LYS A 42 -9.32 -15.20 8.38
CA LYS A 42 -10.54 -16.03 8.37
C LYS A 42 -11.40 -15.78 7.14
N GLU A 43 -11.59 -14.50 6.78
CA GLU A 43 -12.36 -14.10 5.60
C GLU A 43 -11.66 -14.50 4.29
N ALA A 44 -10.34 -14.39 4.24
CA ALA A 44 -9.52 -14.80 3.10
C ALA A 44 -9.54 -16.31 2.87
N GLY A 45 -9.73 -17.10 3.92
CA GLY A 45 -9.87 -18.55 3.85
C GLY A 45 -8.71 -19.32 4.49
N PRO A 46 -8.83 -20.65 4.52
CA PRO A 46 -7.89 -21.52 5.22
C PRO A 46 -6.48 -21.43 4.61
N GLY A 47 -5.46 -21.47 5.47
CA GLY A 47 -4.06 -21.39 5.08
C GLY A 47 -3.51 -19.96 4.96
N THR A 48 -4.36 -18.92 5.09
CA THR A 48 -3.89 -17.53 5.16
C THR A 48 -3.25 -17.25 6.52
N LEU A 49 -2.04 -16.71 6.51
CA LEU A 49 -1.28 -16.39 7.71
C LEU A 49 -1.59 -14.96 8.19
N ALA A 50 -1.73 -14.78 9.51
CA ALA A 50 -1.89 -13.48 10.16
C ALA A 50 -0.62 -13.19 10.99
N ILE A 51 0.20 -12.24 10.57
CA ILE A 51 1.52 -11.98 11.16
C ILE A 51 1.64 -10.53 11.61
N SER A 52 1.98 -10.32 12.89
CA SER A 52 2.21 -8.98 13.42
C SER A 52 3.49 -8.36 12.83
N CYS A 53 3.35 -7.14 12.29
CA CYS A 53 4.47 -6.39 11.72
C CYS A 53 4.29 -4.89 11.99
N ASP A 54 5.23 -4.29 12.72
CA ASP A 54 5.41 -2.84 12.75
C ASP A 54 6.47 -2.45 11.74
N VAL A 55 6.06 -1.80 10.67
CA VAL A 55 6.95 -1.41 9.57
C VAL A 55 7.98 -0.35 9.97
N THR A 56 7.78 0.35 11.09
CA THR A 56 8.72 1.35 11.60
C THR A 56 9.86 0.73 12.41
N VAL A 57 9.82 -0.59 12.65
CA VAL A 57 10.81 -1.33 13.46
C VAL A 57 11.49 -2.40 12.62
N ALA A 58 12.78 -2.22 12.32
CA ALA A 58 13.53 -3.11 11.43
C ALA A 58 13.49 -4.58 11.83
N SER A 59 13.68 -4.89 13.12
CA SER A 59 13.60 -6.27 13.62
C SER A 59 12.20 -6.89 13.51
N SER A 60 11.14 -6.07 13.61
CA SER A 60 9.77 -6.51 13.37
C SER A 60 9.55 -6.86 11.91
N CYS A 61 10.07 -6.03 10.98
CA CYS A 61 9.98 -6.30 9.54
C CYS A 61 10.68 -7.62 9.19
N GLN A 62 11.92 -7.80 9.65
CA GLN A 62 12.71 -8.99 9.39
C GLN A 62 12.00 -10.24 9.92
N LYS A 63 11.59 -10.23 11.21
CA LYS A 63 10.89 -11.36 11.82
C LYS A 63 9.60 -11.71 11.07
N ALA A 64 8.79 -10.72 10.73
CA ALA A 64 7.51 -10.94 10.06
C ALA A 64 7.68 -11.52 8.65
N VAL A 65 8.69 -11.06 7.89
CA VAL A 65 9.00 -11.60 6.57
C VAL A 65 9.54 -13.03 6.66
N GLU A 66 10.43 -13.32 7.60
CA GLU A 66 10.94 -14.69 7.83
C GLU A 66 9.80 -15.66 8.23
N GLU A 67 8.89 -15.22 9.10
CA GLU A 67 7.72 -16.00 9.49
C GLU A 67 6.79 -16.26 8.30
N ALA A 68 6.54 -15.25 7.46
CA ALA A 68 5.77 -15.39 6.23
C ALA A 68 6.45 -16.36 5.25
N ALA A 69 7.75 -16.21 5.02
CA ALA A 69 8.50 -17.07 4.13
C ALA A 69 8.53 -18.53 4.62
N SER A 70 8.71 -18.74 5.93
CA SER A 70 8.69 -20.08 6.54
C SER A 70 7.30 -20.72 6.39
N GLY A 71 6.24 -19.99 6.72
CA GLY A 71 4.87 -20.52 6.70
C GLY A 71 4.34 -20.78 5.28
N LEU A 72 4.76 -20.00 4.28
CA LEU A 72 4.37 -20.16 2.88
C LEU A 72 5.34 -21.05 2.08
N GLY A 73 6.51 -21.37 2.61
CA GLY A 73 7.59 -22.04 1.88
C GLY A 73 8.34 -21.13 0.91
N GLY A 74 8.36 -19.83 1.15
CA GLY A 74 9.02 -18.78 0.35
C GLY A 74 8.07 -17.60 0.07
N ILE A 75 8.58 -16.58 -0.63
CA ILE A 75 7.79 -15.42 -1.06
C ILE A 75 8.04 -15.17 -2.54
N ASP A 76 6.98 -15.15 -3.33
CA ASP A 76 7.00 -14.84 -4.77
C ASP A 76 6.63 -13.38 -5.04
N ALA A 77 5.83 -12.77 -4.14
CA ALA A 77 5.43 -11.39 -4.29
C ALA A 77 5.27 -10.67 -2.94
N LEU A 78 5.54 -9.37 -2.97
CA LEU A 78 5.31 -8.43 -1.88
C LEU A 78 4.33 -7.35 -2.33
N VAL A 79 3.29 -7.07 -1.54
CA VAL A 79 2.40 -5.93 -1.76
C VAL A 79 2.45 -5.00 -0.57
N TYR A 80 2.98 -3.79 -0.77
CA TYR A 80 3.10 -2.78 0.28
C TYR A 80 1.95 -1.77 0.17
N THR A 81 1.03 -1.83 1.13
CA THR A 81 -0.17 -0.99 1.15
C THR A 81 -0.21 -0.03 2.34
N THR A 82 0.74 -0.17 3.27
CA THR A 82 0.78 0.65 4.49
C THR A 82 1.02 2.11 4.14
N GLY A 83 0.21 2.98 4.74
CA GLY A 83 0.41 4.42 4.61
C GLY A 83 -0.43 5.20 5.60
N VAL A 84 0.08 6.35 5.99
CA VAL A 84 -0.61 7.35 6.80
C VAL A 84 -0.57 8.70 6.09
N GLY A 85 -1.64 9.48 6.22
CA GLY A 85 -1.77 10.79 5.58
C GLY A 85 -2.42 11.79 6.55
N PRO A 86 -1.63 12.50 7.36
CA PRO A 86 -2.16 13.54 8.24
C PRO A 86 -2.73 14.69 7.38
N LEU A 87 -3.88 15.22 7.81
CA LEU A 87 -4.44 16.44 7.29
C LEU A 87 -3.99 17.60 8.15
N ALA A 88 -3.13 18.45 7.63
CA ALA A 88 -2.65 19.66 8.30
C ALA A 88 -2.05 20.64 7.28
N ARG A 89 -2.09 21.94 7.55
CA ARG A 89 -1.36 22.92 6.75
C ARG A 89 0.14 22.72 6.94
N LEU A 90 0.92 22.87 5.88
CA LEU A 90 2.37 22.63 5.95
C LEU A 90 3.09 23.39 7.07
N ALA A 91 2.64 24.63 7.33
CA ALA A 91 3.22 25.45 8.38
C ALA A 91 2.96 24.92 9.81
N ASP A 92 1.92 24.11 9.99
CA ASP A 92 1.45 23.62 11.27
C ASP A 92 1.87 22.17 11.55
N ILE A 93 2.54 21.51 10.60
CA ILE A 93 3.01 20.14 10.78
C ILE A 93 4.27 20.12 11.64
N ASP A 94 4.17 19.46 12.79
CA ASP A 94 5.31 19.26 13.68
C ASP A 94 6.30 18.19 13.17
N ALA A 95 7.49 18.17 13.76
CA ALA A 95 8.56 17.26 13.36
C ALA A 95 8.18 15.77 13.58
N ASP A 96 7.37 15.46 14.59
CA ASP A 96 6.99 14.07 14.89
C ASP A 96 5.95 13.55 13.91
N THR A 97 5.03 14.40 13.46
CA THR A 97 4.10 14.07 12.37
C THR A 97 4.84 13.84 11.05
N TRP A 98 5.86 14.66 10.73
CA TRP A 98 6.74 14.43 9.58
C TRP A 98 7.47 13.09 9.69
N ARG A 99 8.14 12.81 10.81
CA ARG A 99 8.86 11.56 11.05
C ARG A 99 7.93 10.36 10.91
N ARG A 100 6.80 10.36 11.63
CA ARG A 100 5.81 9.27 11.57
C ARG A 100 5.34 8.99 10.14
N THR A 101 5.11 10.05 9.35
CA THR A 101 4.67 9.91 7.96
C THR A 101 5.76 9.28 7.09
N LEU A 102 6.98 9.78 7.18
CA LEU A 102 8.12 9.24 6.42
C LEU A 102 8.53 7.85 6.90
N ASP A 103 8.57 7.62 8.22
CA ASP A 103 8.91 6.32 8.80
C ASP A 103 7.92 5.23 8.34
N THR A 104 6.63 5.55 8.31
CA THR A 104 5.62 4.59 7.87
C THR A 104 5.63 4.40 6.35
N ASN A 105 5.58 5.49 5.59
CA ASN A 105 5.30 5.42 4.15
C ASN A 105 6.54 5.11 3.31
N VAL A 106 7.74 5.46 3.79
CA VAL A 106 9.00 5.35 3.03
C VAL A 106 9.97 4.40 3.70
N VAL A 107 10.39 4.70 4.95
CA VAL A 107 11.37 3.87 5.65
C VAL A 107 10.83 2.46 5.87
N GLY A 108 9.56 2.34 6.28
CA GLY A 108 8.89 1.04 6.45
C GLY A 108 8.82 0.23 5.15
N ALA A 109 8.56 0.89 4.01
CA ALA A 109 8.62 0.23 2.71
C ALA A 109 10.03 -0.28 2.41
N ALA A 110 11.07 0.53 2.68
CA ALA A 110 12.46 0.13 2.50
C ALA A 110 12.83 -1.07 3.39
N LEU A 111 12.49 -1.05 4.68
CA LEU A 111 12.82 -2.12 5.63
C LEU A 111 12.16 -3.46 5.26
N VAL A 112 10.88 -3.44 4.95
CA VAL A 112 10.15 -4.67 4.55
C VAL A 112 10.68 -5.20 3.22
N THR A 113 10.98 -4.32 2.26
CA THR A 113 11.55 -4.71 0.97
C THR A 113 12.91 -5.34 1.16
N ALA A 114 13.79 -4.74 1.97
CA ALA A 114 15.13 -5.29 2.26
C ALA A 114 15.03 -6.70 2.89
N ALA A 115 14.08 -6.91 3.82
CA ALA A 115 13.86 -8.22 4.40
C ALA A 115 13.33 -9.25 3.37
N ALA A 116 12.43 -8.85 2.47
CA ALA A 116 11.85 -9.72 1.46
C ALA A 116 12.75 -9.98 0.25
N LEU A 117 13.75 -9.13 0.01
CA LEU A 117 14.59 -9.14 -1.18
C LEU A 117 15.27 -10.47 -1.49
N PRO A 118 15.85 -11.21 -0.52
CA PRO A 118 16.45 -12.52 -0.79
C PRO A 118 15.44 -13.52 -1.36
N HIS A 119 14.21 -13.52 -0.86
CA HIS A 119 13.14 -14.41 -1.32
C HIS A 119 12.64 -14.00 -2.72
N LEU A 120 12.44 -12.70 -2.95
CA LEU A 120 12.04 -12.18 -4.25
C LEU A 120 13.11 -12.42 -5.32
N THR A 121 14.38 -12.27 -4.97
CA THR A 121 15.49 -12.57 -5.90
C THR A 121 15.52 -14.06 -6.26
N THR A 122 15.32 -14.94 -5.28
CA THR A 122 15.30 -16.39 -5.51
C THR A 122 14.14 -16.83 -6.40
N SER A 123 12.99 -16.21 -6.25
CA SER A 123 11.78 -16.54 -7.04
C SER A 123 11.69 -15.78 -8.38
N GLY A 124 12.53 -14.78 -8.64
CA GLY A 124 12.32 -13.82 -9.73
C GLY A 124 11.01 -13.06 -9.58
N GLY A 125 10.69 -12.72 -8.34
CA GLY A 125 9.38 -12.24 -7.92
C GLY A 125 9.11 -10.76 -8.18
N VAL A 126 7.97 -10.28 -7.66
CA VAL A 126 7.49 -8.90 -7.87
C VAL A 126 7.16 -8.23 -6.55
N ALA A 127 7.57 -6.96 -6.41
CA ALA A 127 7.13 -6.08 -5.33
C ALA A 127 6.25 -4.95 -5.87
N ALA A 128 5.02 -4.85 -5.39
CA ALA A 128 4.04 -3.83 -5.76
C ALA A 128 3.79 -2.87 -4.58
N TYR A 129 3.80 -1.57 -4.84
CA TYR A 129 3.64 -0.54 -3.82
C TYR A 129 2.47 0.37 -4.16
N LEU A 130 1.53 0.55 -3.23
CA LEU A 130 0.45 1.51 -3.43
C LEU A 130 0.98 2.93 -3.28
N SER A 131 1.02 3.64 -4.38
CA SER A 131 1.27 5.07 -4.47
C SER A 131 -0.05 5.84 -4.61
N SER A 132 0.01 7.10 -4.96
CA SER A 132 -1.16 7.97 -5.06
C SER A 132 -1.05 8.89 -6.29
N VAL A 133 -2.17 9.23 -6.88
CA VAL A 133 -2.24 10.27 -7.92
C VAL A 133 -1.66 11.60 -7.45
N SER A 134 -1.76 11.89 -6.14
CA SER A 134 -1.22 13.11 -5.54
C SER A 134 0.31 13.15 -5.50
N ALA A 135 1.00 12.02 -5.69
CA ALA A 135 2.47 11.98 -5.68
C ALA A 135 3.09 12.61 -6.94
N SER A 136 2.48 12.40 -8.11
CA SER A 136 3.11 12.78 -9.38
C SER A 136 2.15 13.14 -10.51
N LEU A 137 0.85 12.87 -10.39
CA LEU A 137 -0.13 13.10 -11.48
C LEU A 137 -0.97 14.36 -11.28
N THR A 138 -1.21 14.77 -10.04
CA THR A 138 -1.88 16.03 -9.71
C THR A 138 -0.91 16.96 -9.00
N PRO A 139 -1.17 18.28 -9.00
CA PRO A 139 -0.47 19.17 -8.07
C PRO A 139 -0.65 18.73 -6.62
N PRO A 140 0.25 19.14 -5.70
CA PRO A 140 0.09 18.82 -4.28
C PRO A 140 -1.24 19.30 -3.71
N TRP A 141 -1.93 18.42 -2.99
CA TRP A 141 -3.22 18.73 -2.39
C TRP A 141 -3.01 19.56 -1.10
N PRO A 142 -3.59 20.76 -1.01
CA PRO A 142 -3.55 21.55 0.23
C PRO A 142 -4.01 20.72 1.44
N GLY A 143 -3.27 20.80 2.53
CA GLY A 143 -3.52 20.01 3.74
C GLY A 143 -2.94 18.60 3.74
N LEU A 144 -2.56 18.03 2.58
CA LEU A 144 -1.94 16.69 2.51
C LEU A 144 -0.43 16.73 2.18
N GLY A 145 0.24 17.84 2.45
CA GLY A 145 1.62 18.05 2.02
C GLY A 145 2.60 16.98 2.49
N ALA A 146 2.57 16.58 3.76
CA ALA A 146 3.44 15.52 4.29
C ALA A 146 3.20 14.17 3.60
N TYR A 147 1.92 13.83 3.37
CA TYR A 147 1.54 12.62 2.64
C TYR A 147 2.05 12.65 1.19
N VAL A 148 1.81 13.73 0.46
CA VAL A 148 2.24 13.89 -0.93
C VAL A 148 3.75 13.74 -1.06
N VAL A 149 4.51 14.42 -0.20
CA VAL A 149 5.99 14.31 -0.17
C VAL A 149 6.42 12.89 0.10
N SER A 150 5.79 12.19 1.07
CA SER A 150 6.13 10.81 1.38
C SER A 150 5.83 9.85 0.23
N LYS A 151 4.73 10.05 -0.50
CA LYS A 151 4.40 9.20 -1.66
C LYS A 151 5.31 9.48 -2.86
N ALA A 152 5.72 10.72 -3.08
CA ALA A 152 6.74 11.05 -4.08
C ALA A 152 8.11 10.44 -3.73
N ALA A 153 8.49 10.46 -2.45
CA ALA A 153 9.70 9.79 -1.97
C ALA A 153 9.62 8.26 -2.13
N LEU A 154 8.46 7.66 -1.84
CA LEU A 154 8.22 6.23 -2.08
C LEU A 154 8.37 5.89 -3.57
N ASP A 155 7.82 6.70 -4.48
CA ASP A 155 7.96 6.49 -5.92
C ASP A 155 9.45 6.48 -6.34
N LYS A 156 10.24 7.38 -5.78
CA LYS A 156 11.68 7.43 -6.06
C LYS A 156 12.44 6.26 -5.42
N LEU A 157 12.03 5.80 -4.25
CA LEU A 157 12.58 4.60 -3.61
C LEU A 157 12.36 3.34 -4.48
N ILE A 158 11.16 3.20 -5.06
CA ILE A 158 10.83 2.08 -5.96
C ILE A 158 11.73 2.10 -7.22
N GLU A 159 12.00 3.27 -7.76
CA GLU A 159 12.93 3.42 -8.89
C GLU A 159 14.36 3.01 -8.51
N ALA A 160 14.83 3.36 -7.31
CA ALA A 160 16.15 2.97 -6.82
C ALA A 160 16.25 1.44 -6.66
N TRP A 161 15.25 0.80 -6.03
CA TRP A 161 15.19 -0.67 -5.92
C TRP A 161 15.28 -1.35 -7.29
N ARG A 162 14.54 -0.84 -8.27
CA ARG A 162 14.55 -1.39 -9.64
C ARG A 162 15.91 -1.27 -10.30
N ALA A 163 16.61 -0.16 -10.08
CA ALA A 163 17.94 0.07 -10.65
C ALA A 163 19.01 -0.87 -10.04
N GLU A 164 18.91 -1.15 -8.75
CA GLU A 164 19.88 -1.99 -8.03
C GLU A 164 19.60 -3.49 -8.17
N HIS A 165 18.33 -3.90 -8.38
CA HIS A 165 17.90 -5.31 -8.38
C HIS A 165 17.09 -5.66 -9.64
N PRO A 166 17.71 -5.73 -10.82
CA PRO A 166 17.01 -5.92 -12.10
C PRO A 166 16.37 -7.31 -12.26
N SER A 167 16.68 -8.28 -11.40
CA SER A 167 16.04 -9.60 -11.38
C SER A 167 14.69 -9.63 -10.66
N VAL A 168 14.29 -8.55 -10.00
CA VAL A 168 13.02 -8.43 -9.27
C VAL A 168 12.16 -7.37 -9.93
N GLY A 169 10.89 -7.65 -10.11
CA GLY A 169 9.92 -6.66 -10.60
C GLY A 169 9.55 -5.67 -9.48
N PHE A 170 9.73 -4.37 -9.71
CA PHE A 170 9.31 -3.32 -8.77
C PHE A 170 8.31 -2.40 -9.45
N THR A 171 7.06 -2.42 -8.96
CA THR A 171 5.94 -1.70 -9.56
C THR A 171 5.35 -0.69 -8.60
N ARG A 172 5.19 0.55 -9.03
CA ARG A 172 4.29 1.49 -8.35
C ARG A 172 2.87 1.36 -8.91
N VAL A 173 1.92 1.13 -8.04
CA VAL A 173 0.49 1.13 -8.34
C VAL A 173 -0.09 2.46 -7.87
N VAL A 174 -0.30 3.37 -8.81
CA VAL A 174 -0.80 4.73 -8.54
C VAL A 174 -2.31 4.68 -8.45
N VAL A 175 -2.86 4.91 -7.26
CA VAL A 175 -4.29 4.79 -6.98
C VAL A 175 -4.91 6.18 -6.83
N GLY A 176 -6.04 6.39 -7.50
CA GLY A 176 -6.92 7.53 -7.31
C GLY A 176 -7.85 7.35 -6.10
N ASP A 177 -8.94 8.12 -6.07
CA ASP A 177 -9.88 8.11 -4.95
C ASP A 177 -10.57 6.75 -4.80
N CYS A 178 -10.31 6.07 -3.68
CA CYS A 178 -10.87 4.77 -3.35
C CYS A 178 -11.14 4.68 -1.85
N ALA A 179 -12.37 4.36 -1.47
CA ALA A 179 -12.75 4.22 -0.06
C ALA A 179 -12.38 2.87 0.57
N GLY A 180 -11.83 1.94 -0.22
CA GLY A 180 -11.69 0.54 0.21
C GLY A 180 -13.01 -0.22 0.06
N GLY A 181 -13.18 -1.30 0.82
CA GLY A 181 -14.40 -2.07 0.90
C GLY A 181 -15.35 -1.56 1.99
N GLU A 182 -16.30 -2.40 2.36
CA GLU A 182 -17.28 -2.10 3.43
C GLU A 182 -16.78 -2.56 4.80
N GLY A 183 -17.38 -2.01 5.86
CA GLY A 183 -17.12 -2.42 7.24
C GLY A 183 -15.63 -2.41 7.62
N PRO A 184 -15.07 -3.54 8.08
CA PRO A 184 -13.65 -3.62 8.45
C PRO A 184 -12.67 -3.38 7.29
N SER A 185 -13.13 -3.46 6.05
CA SER A 185 -12.37 -3.22 4.83
C SER A 185 -12.39 -1.77 4.35
N GLN A 186 -13.14 -0.90 5.04
CA GLN A 186 -13.13 0.54 4.75
C GLN A 186 -11.76 1.15 5.09
N THR A 187 -11.36 2.16 4.33
CA THR A 187 -10.12 2.88 4.61
C THR A 187 -10.21 3.68 5.92
N GLU A 188 -9.13 3.69 6.66
CA GLU A 188 -8.98 4.51 7.87
C GLU A 188 -8.11 5.76 7.62
N PHE A 189 -7.83 6.07 6.37
CA PHE A 189 -6.91 7.13 5.98
C PHE A 189 -7.31 8.51 6.56
N ALA A 190 -8.59 8.80 6.57
CA ALA A 190 -9.15 10.08 7.06
C ALA A 190 -9.62 10.05 8.53
N ASN A 191 -9.52 8.92 9.25
CA ASN A 191 -10.09 8.78 10.60
C ASN A 191 -9.49 9.75 11.64
N MET A 192 -8.27 10.23 11.40
CA MET A 192 -7.56 11.16 12.29
C MET A 192 -7.55 12.59 11.77
N TRP A 193 -8.31 12.87 10.73
CA TRP A 193 -8.38 14.23 10.18
C TRP A 193 -9.22 15.13 11.07
N ASP A 194 -8.81 16.38 11.17
CA ASP A 194 -9.63 17.44 11.74
C ASP A 194 -10.85 17.67 10.82
N PRO A 195 -12.08 17.47 11.31
CA PRO A 195 -13.28 17.62 10.50
C PRO A 195 -13.49 19.05 9.97
N GLU A 196 -13.12 20.08 10.72
CA GLU A 196 -13.27 21.49 10.31
C GLU A 196 -12.33 21.79 9.14
N LEU A 197 -11.07 21.38 9.25
CA LEU A 197 -10.10 21.53 8.17
C LEU A 197 -10.48 20.69 6.94
N ALA A 198 -11.01 19.49 7.13
CA ALA A 198 -11.50 18.66 6.03
C ALA A 198 -12.68 19.31 5.30
N MET A 199 -13.63 19.92 6.03
CA MET A 199 -14.74 20.66 5.43
C MET A 199 -14.27 21.93 4.71
N GLU A 200 -13.24 22.58 5.18
CA GLU A 200 -12.63 23.73 4.50
C GLU A 200 -11.94 23.36 3.19
N LEU A 201 -11.13 22.27 3.21
CA LEU A 201 -10.28 21.91 2.09
C LEU A 201 -10.97 21.05 1.02
N GLY A 202 -11.99 20.27 1.38
CA GLY A 202 -12.73 19.42 0.46
C GLY A 202 -13.30 20.16 -0.77
N PRO A 203 -14.04 21.29 -0.60
CA PRO A 203 -14.50 22.09 -1.73
C PRO A 203 -13.38 22.63 -2.61
N LEU A 204 -12.21 22.95 -2.04
CA LEU A 204 -11.06 23.40 -2.78
C LEU A 204 -10.48 22.29 -3.67
N TRP A 205 -10.42 21.04 -3.16
CA TRP A 205 -9.96 19.89 -3.95
C TRP A 205 -10.90 19.58 -5.10
N MET A 206 -12.23 19.68 -4.88
CA MET A 206 -13.24 19.54 -5.93
C MET A 206 -13.10 20.63 -6.99
N ALA A 207 -12.99 21.91 -6.57
CA ALA A 207 -12.86 23.05 -7.49
C ALA A 207 -11.59 22.99 -8.36
N ARG A 208 -10.53 22.31 -7.87
CA ARG A 208 -9.28 22.10 -8.60
C ARG A 208 -9.26 20.81 -9.42
N ASN A 209 -10.37 20.07 -9.46
CA ASN A 209 -10.48 18.76 -10.10
C ASN A 209 -9.44 17.73 -9.58
N TYR A 210 -9.03 17.82 -8.31
CA TYR A 210 -8.20 16.82 -7.68
C TYR A 210 -9.03 15.57 -7.34
N MET A 211 -10.29 15.78 -6.96
CA MET A 211 -11.34 14.78 -6.81
C MET A 211 -12.42 15.05 -7.84
N ASN A 212 -12.91 14.02 -8.49
CA ASN A 212 -13.97 14.15 -9.50
C ASN A 212 -15.37 13.76 -8.99
N GLY A 213 -15.48 13.47 -7.68
CA GLY A 213 -16.74 13.06 -7.06
C GLY A 213 -17.12 11.59 -7.25
N SER A 214 -16.29 10.82 -7.97
CA SER A 214 -16.44 9.37 -8.11
C SER A 214 -15.39 8.64 -7.30
N LEU A 215 -15.72 7.43 -6.83
CA LEU A 215 -14.79 6.53 -6.15
C LEU A 215 -14.53 5.30 -7.00
N LEU A 216 -13.30 4.80 -6.96
CA LEU A 216 -12.97 3.50 -7.51
C LEU A 216 -13.67 2.40 -6.72
N ASP A 217 -14.23 1.45 -7.44
CA ASP A 217 -14.53 0.13 -6.87
C ASP A 217 -13.19 -0.53 -6.49
N VAL A 218 -13.10 -0.98 -5.24
CA VAL A 218 -11.87 -1.60 -4.72
C VAL A 218 -11.48 -2.87 -5.48
N ASP A 219 -12.43 -3.59 -6.04
CA ASP A 219 -12.17 -4.78 -6.85
C ASP A 219 -11.39 -4.47 -8.12
N GLU A 220 -11.50 -3.24 -8.67
CA GLU A 220 -10.65 -2.82 -9.78
C GLU A 220 -9.18 -2.67 -9.33
N VAL A 221 -8.96 -2.15 -8.12
CA VAL A 221 -7.59 -2.08 -7.55
C VAL A 221 -7.03 -3.49 -7.32
N VAL A 222 -7.84 -4.41 -6.79
CA VAL A 222 -7.45 -5.81 -6.60
C VAL A 222 -7.08 -6.47 -7.93
N ARG A 223 -7.88 -6.27 -8.99
CA ARG A 223 -7.60 -6.81 -10.34
C ARG A 223 -6.30 -6.26 -10.92
N VAL A 224 -6.05 -4.96 -10.74
CA VAL A 224 -4.80 -4.33 -11.22
C VAL A 224 -3.60 -4.91 -10.48
N VAL A 225 -3.67 -5.04 -9.16
CA VAL A 225 -2.59 -5.64 -8.36
C VAL A 225 -2.35 -7.10 -8.78
N ASP A 226 -3.38 -7.91 -8.89
CA ASP A 226 -3.27 -9.31 -9.35
C ASP A 226 -2.58 -9.40 -10.72
N HIS A 227 -2.97 -8.54 -11.67
CA HIS A 227 -2.33 -8.49 -12.99
C HIS A 227 -0.85 -8.11 -12.93
N VAL A 228 -0.50 -7.12 -12.10
CA VAL A 228 0.89 -6.71 -11.89
C VAL A 228 1.73 -7.86 -11.34
N LEU A 229 1.22 -8.59 -10.34
CA LEU A 229 1.94 -9.70 -9.71
C LEU A 229 2.15 -10.89 -10.66
N ARG A 230 1.24 -11.10 -11.62
CA ARG A 230 1.31 -12.17 -12.63
C ARG A 230 2.14 -11.79 -13.86
N CYS A 231 2.72 -10.59 -13.89
CA CYS A 231 3.60 -10.21 -14.99
C CYS A 231 4.80 -11.19 -15.03
N GLY A 232 5.01 -11.81 -16.18
CA GLY A 232 6.00 -12.87 -16.32
C GLY A 232 7.44 -12.36 -16.20
N ALA A 233 8.39 -13.29 -16.06
CA ALA A 233 9.81 -12.99 -15.83
C ALA A 233 10.49 -12.18 -16.97
N THR A 234 9.88 -12.12 -18.15
CA THR A 234 10.41 -11.37 -19.31
C THR A 234 9.79 -9.99 -19.48
N ALA A 235 8.80 -9.63 -18.63
CA ALA A 235 8.11 -8.35 -18.71
C ALA A 235 8.14 -7.65 -17.35
N SER A 236 8.18 -6.32 -17.38
CA SER A 236 8.10 -5.48 -16.18
C SER A 236 7.02 -4.41 -16.38
N ILE A 237 6.23 -4.17 -15.35
CA ILE A 237 5.29 -3.05 -15.28
C ILE A 237 5.85 -2.03 -14.28
N PRO A 238 6.64 -1.05 -14.71
CA PRO A 238 7.26 -0.10 -13.78
C PRO A 238 6.26 0.78 -13.03
N SER A 239 5.12 1.06 -13.67
CA SER A 239 4.05 1.87 -13.11
C SER A 239 2.73 1.52 -13.78
N VAL A 240 1.68 1.48 -12.99
CA VAL A 240 0.30 1.42 -13.46
C VAL A 240 -0.53 2.42 -12.69
N THR A 241 -1.47 3.08 -13.38
CA THR A 241 -2.38 4.05 -12.76
C THR A 241 -3.82 3.56 -12.88
N VAL A 242 -4.56 3.61 -11.78
CA VAL A 242 -5.98 3.33 -11.73
C VAL A 242 -6.72 4.46 -11.04
N THR A 243 -7.65 5.10 -11.76
CA THR A 243 -8.43 6.25 -11.29
C THR A 243 -9.90 6.03 -11.55
N PRO A 244 -10.80 6.62 -10.73
CA PRO A 244 -12.21 6.56 -11.02
C PRO A 244 -12.53 7.26 -12.34
N ARG A 245 -13.52 6.75 -13.07
CA ARG A 245 -14.05 7.47 -14.25
C ARG A 245 -14.81 8.70 -13.76
N PRO A 246 -14.74 9.82 -14.49
CA PRO A 246 -15.61 10.96 -14.20
C PRO A 246 -17.08 10.54 -14.22
N PRO A 247 -17.95 11.16 -13.41
CA PRO A 247 -19.38 10.96 -13.54
C PRO A 247 -19.84 11.37 -14.93
N ALA A 248 -20.87 10.66 -15.44
CA ALA A 248 -21.45 10.94 -16.76
C ALA A 248 -22.21 12.27 -16.77
#